data_84ddeabcf1ac98f27c46671447b2e0af
#
_entry.id   84ddeabcf1ac98f27c46671447b2e0af
#
_cell.length_a   1.000
_cell.length_b   1.000
_cell.length_c   1.000
_cell.angle_alpha   90.00
_cell.angle_beta   90.00
_cell.angle_gamma   90.00
#
_symmetry.space_group_name_H-M   'P 1'
#
loop_
_entity.id
_entity.type
_entity.pdbx_description
1 polymer ?
#
loop_
_entity_poly.entity_id
_entity_poly.type
_entity_poly.pdbx_seq_one_letter_code
_entity_poly.pdbx_strand_id
1 'polypeptide(L)'
;MGLFTNNKKLCPICGNPTPRLLASAVEGQNLCKECAAKIDLPDGVLNSMTLDEFREYINCYDANKPLRDSFTETYRYDFGFFKGSLLLDMDHQLLRLGVVDTAFALEPSDIKSFRILEDGEVLYEGEKGNFRSCKSDIKERLNELKPRIDEYRML
;
A
#
# COMPACT_ATOMS: atom_id res chain seq x y z
N MET A 1 22.01 -24.24 -15.26
CA MET A 1 21.75 -23.11 -16.19
C MET A 1 20.32 -23.27 -16.73
N GLY A 2 19.45 -22.34 -16.38
CA GLY A 2 18.05 -22.44 -16.82
C GLY A 2 17.90 -22.07 -18.28
N LEU A 3 17.25 -22.90 -19.08
CA LEU A 3 16.87 -22.67 -20.48
C LEU A 3 16.13 -21.31 -20.72
N PHE A 4 15.63 -20.69 -19.66
CA PHE A 4 14.76 -19.50 -19.69
C PHE A 4 15.46 -18.22 -19.21
N THR A 5 16.76 -18.25 -18.91
CA THR A 5 17.53 -17.05 -18.52
C THR A 5 18.40 -16.56 -19.66
N ASN A 6 18.58 -15.22 -19.75
CA ASN A 6 19.45 -14.60 -20.75
C ASN A 6 20.69 -14.06 -20.05
N ASN A 7 21.79 -14.82 -20.12
CA ASN A 7 23.06 -14.42 -19.52
C ASN A 7 23.75 -13.21 -20.23
N LYS A 8 23.20 -12.78 -21.38
CA LYS A 8 23.70 -11.61 -22.12
C LYS A 8 23.01 -10.32 -21.74
N LYS A 9 21.82 -10.42 -21.10
CA LYS A 9 21.07 -9.25 -20.59
C LYS A 9 21.00 -9.34 -19.08
N LEU A 10 21.68 -8.41 -18.44
CA LEU A 10 21.74 -8.34 -16.98
C LEU A 10 20.74 -7.32 -16.45
N CYS A 11 20.24 -7.56 -15.26
CA CYS A 11 19.36 -6.65 -14.55
C CYS A 11 20.11 -5.35 -14.21
N PRO A 12 19.58 -4.17 -14.56
CA PRO A 12 20.23 -2.90 -14.30
C PRO A 12 20.30 -2.55 -12.80
N ILE A 13 19.56 -3.26 -11.97
CA ILE A 13 19.51 -3.03 -10.51
C ILE A 13 20.58 -3.85 -9.80
N CYS A 14 20.63 -5.17 -10.03
CA CYS A 14 21.46 -6.10 -9.25
C CYS A 14 22.47 -6.90 -10.08
N GLY A 15 22.48 -6.76 -11.41
CA GLY A 15 23.41 -7.48 -12.30
C GLY A 15 23.07 -8.96 -12.54
N ASN A 16 21.98 -9.48 -11.98
CA ASN A 16 21.57 -10.87 -12.20
C ASN A 16 21.01 -11.08 -13.63
N PRO A 17 21.11 -12.30 -14.20
CA PRO A 17 20.53 -12.62 -15.49
C PRO A 17 19.02 -12.38 -15.54
N THR A 18 18.53 -11.82 -16.65
CA THR A 18 17.11 -11.53 -16.83
C THR A 18 16.37 -12.67 -17.52
N PRO A 19 15.03 -12.81 -17.32
CA PRO A 19 14.23 -13.77 -18.07
C PRO A 19 14.26 -13.48 -19.58
N ARG A 20 14.12 -14.51 -20.40
CA ARG A 20 14.02 -14.37 -21.87
C ARG A 20 12.65 -13.94 -22.32
N LEU A 21 11.62 -14.30 -21.57
CA LEU A 21 10.22 -14.05 -21.87
C LEU A 21 9.53 -13.44 -20.65
N LEU A 22 8.56 -12.56 -20.90
CA LEU A 22 7.69 -11.96 -19.88
C LEU A 22 8.47 -11.26 -18.74
N ALA A 23 9.59 -10.64 -19.04
CA ALA A 23 10.35 -9.86 -18.06
C ALA A 23 9.63 -8.53 -17.79
N SER A 24 9.47 -8.18 -16.52
CA SER A 24 9.15 -6.81 -16.14
C SER A 24 10.31 -5.89 -16.57
N ALA A 25 10.00 -4.67 -16.96
CA ALA A 25 11.01 -3.72 -17.43
C ALA A 25 10.77 -2.33 -16.84
N VAL A 26 11.86 -1.59 -16.64
CA VAL A 26 11.86 -0.17 -16.30
C VAL A 26 12.72 0.54 -17.34
N GLU A 27 12.23 1.63 -17.90
CA GLU A 27 12.89 2.36 -19.01
C GLU A 27 13.32 1.42 -20.15
N GLY A 28 12.52 0.39 -20.47
CA GLY A 28 12.84 -0.59 -21.51
C GLY A 28 13.92 -1.59 -21.15
N GLN A 29 14.47 -1.57 -19.95
CA GLN A 29 15.47 -2.52 -19.47
C GLN A 29 14.84 -3.61 -18.61
N ASN A 30 15.10 -4.86 -18.98
CA ASN A 30 14.51 -6.01 -18.29
C ASN A 30 15.06 -6.18 -16.88
N LEU A 31 14.18 -6.51 -15.95
CA LEU A 31 14.52 -6.85 -14.56
C LEU A 31 14.72 -8.38 -14.42
N CYS A 32 15.55 -8.79 -13.47
CA CYS A 32 15.62 -10.18 -13.05
C CYS A 32 14.39 -10.59 -12.23
N LYS A 33 14.20 -11.89 -12.02
CA LYS A 33 13.06 -12.41 -11.25
C LYS A 33 13.01 -11.88 -9.81
N GLU A 34 14.17 -11.73 -9.17
CA GLU A 34 14.26 -11.25 -7.78
C GLU A 34 13.83 -9.78 -7.65
N CYS A 35 14.32 -8.90 -8.55
CA CYS A 35 13.90 -7.50 -8.56
C CYS A 35 12.43 -7.35 -8.97
N ALA A 36 11.98 -8.14 -9.94
CA ALA A 36 10.58 -8.15 -10.37
C ALA A 36 9.62 -8.63 -9.27
N ALA A 37 10.03 -9.58 -8.44
CA ALA A 37 9.23 -10.08 -7.32
C ALA A 37 9.02 -9.04 -6.20
N LYS A 38 9.82 -7.97 -6.19
CA LYS A 38 9.67 -6.86 -5.24
C LYS A 38 8.74 -5.75 -5.76
N ILE A 39 8.25 -5.85 -6.99
CA ILE A 39 7.33 -4.86 -7.53
C ILE A 39 5.99 -4.99 -6.82
N ASP A 40 5.65 -3.94 -6.09
CA ASP A 40 4.46 -3.80 -5.29
C ASP A 40 3.97 -2.36 -5.44
N LEU A 41 3.64 -2.03 -6.68
CA LEU A 41 3.28 -0.69 -7.13
C LEU A 41 1.92 -0.73 -7.83
N PRO A 42 1.14 0.35 -7.75
CA PRO A 42 -0.09 0.47 -8.52
C PRO A 42 0.14 0.27 -10.01
N ASP A 43 -0.89 -0.24 -10.69
CA ASP A 43 -0.85 -0.43 -12.14
C ASP A 43 -0.43 0.85 -12.86
N GLY A 44 0.50 0.71 -13.80
CA GLY A 44 1.01 1.82 -14.62
C GLY A 44 2.14 2.62 -13.99
N VAL A 45 2.34 2.61 -12.67
CA VAL A 45 3.41 3.39 -12.00
C VAL A 45 4.79 2.92 -12.47
N LEU A 46 5.01 1.63 -12.56
CA LEU A 46 6.28 1.07 -13.04
C LEU A 46 6.68 1.58 -14.43
N ASN A 47 5.68 1.79 -15.31
CA ASN A 47 5.92 2.24 -16.68
C ASN A 47 6.39 3.70 -16.78
N SER A 48 6.14 4.49 -15.75
CA SER A 48 6.52 5.91 -15.66
C SER A 48 7.79 6.15 -14.85
N MET A 49 8.30 5.11 -14.16
CA MET A 49 9.49 5.22 -13.33
C MET A 49 10.77 5.19 -14.16
N THR A 50 11.74 5.98 -13.72
CA THR A 50 13.14 5.87 -14.15
C THR A 50 13.84 4.73 -13.39
N LEU A 51 15.01 4.29 -13.89
CA LEU A 51 15.83 3.29 -13.20
C LEU A 51 16.32 3.77 -11.83
N ASP A 52 16.59 5.07 -11.69
CA ASP A 52 17.05 5.63 -10.42
C ASP A 52 15.92 5.65 -9.40
N GLU A 53 14.70 6.06 -9.79
CA GLU A 53 13.51 5.96 -8.94
C GLU A 53 13.21 4.52 -8.54
N PHE A 54 13.38 3.57 -9.46
CA PHE A 54 13.18 2.16 -9.16
C PHE A 54 14.25 1.60 -8.21
N ARG A 55 15.50 2.07 -8.27
CA ARG A 55 16.53 1.73 -7.27
C ARG A 55 16.16 2.24 -5.89
N GLU A 56 15.70 3.48 -5.79
CA GLU A 56 15.23 4.05 -4.52
C GLU A 56 14.06 3.25 -3.97
N TYR A 57 13.10 2.91 -4.83
CA TYR A 57 11.99 2.04 -4.45
C TYR A 57 12.45 0.68 -3.91
N ILE A 58 13.38 -0.01 -4.58
CA ILE A 58 13.92 -1.30 -4.13
C ILE A 58 14.62 -1.14 -2.76
N ASN A 59 15.37 -0.07 -2.55
CA ASN A 59 16.01 0.21 -1.27
C ASN A 59 14.98 0.41 -0.16
N CYS A 60 13.91 1.17 -0.43
CA CYS A 60 12.80 1.34 0.51
C CYS A 60 12.08 0.02 0.79
N TYR A 61 11.85 -0.79 -0.26
CA TYR A 61 11.20 -2.10 -0.14
C TYR A 61 12.03 -3.04 0.75
N ASP A 62 13.34 -3.09 0.56
CA ASP A 62 14.23 -3.93 1.36
C ASP A 62 14.36 -3.41 2.81
N ALA A 63 14.44 -2.10 3.00
CA ALA A 63 14.47 -1.47 4.33
C ALA A 63 13.18 -1.70 5.12
N ASN A 64 12.05 -1.78 4.46
CA ASN A 64 10.74 -2.04 5.08
C ASN A 64 10.53 -3.51 5.46
N LYS A 65 11.40 -4.43 5.01
CA LYS A 65 11.26 -5.86 5.25
C LYS A 65 11.02 -6.25 6.72
N PRO A 66 11.77 -5.71 7.71
CA PRO A 66 11.54 -6.06 9.11
C PRO A 66 10.13 -5.70 9.60
N LEU A 67 9.59 -4.56 9.18
CA LEU A 67 8.23 -4.16 9.53
C LEU A 67 7.19 -5.08 8.86
N ARG A 68 7.39 -5.43 7.59
CA ARG A 68 6.50 -6.37 6.88
C ARG A 68 6.50 -7.75 7.52
N ASP A 69 7.68 -8.24 7.92
CA ASP A 69 7.81 -9.56 8.54
C ASP A 69 7.19 -9.62 9.95
N SER A 70 7.17 -8.50 10.67
CA SER A 70 6.56 -8.41 12.00
C SER A 70 5.07 -8.13 11.97
N PHE A 71 4.52 -7.66 10.84
CA PHE A 71 3.13 -7.25 10.73
C PHE A 71 2.17 -8.42 10.97
N THR A 72 1.30 -8.27 11.95
CA THR A 72 0.22 -9.21 12.26
C THR A 72 -1.12 -8.47 12.23
N GLU A 73 -1.98 -8.82 11.28
CA GLU A 73 -3.30 -8.19 11.17
C GLU A 73 -4.12 -8.48 12.44
N THR A 74 -4.42 -7.43 13.21
CA THR A 74 -5.30 -7.49 14.38
C THR A 74 -6.67 -6.89 14.10
N TYR A 75 -6.75 -6.00 13.13
CA TYR A 75 -7.98 -5.34 12.71
C TYR A 75 -7.96 -5.01 11.22
N ARG A 76 -9.13 -5.17 10.57
CA ARG A 76 -9.34 -4.84 9.16
C ARG A 76 -10.56 -3.95 9.03
N TYR A 77 -10.41 -2.88 8.24
CA TYR A 77 -11.50 -2.02 7.84
C TYR A 77 -11.60 -2.01 6.31
N ASP A 78 -12.69 -2.52 5.76
CA ASP A 78 -12.94 -2.58 4.33
C ASP A 78 -13.76 -1.36 3.87
N PHE A 79 -13.25 -0.64 2.87
CA PHE A 79 -13.91 0.55 2.32
C PHE A 79 -15.02 0.22 1.32
N GLY A 80 -15.31 -1.06 1.11
CA GLY A 80 -16.31 -1.57 0.18
C GLY A 80 -15.71 -2.23 -1.06
N PHE A 81 -16.60 -2.71 -1.92
CA PHE A 81 -16.23 -3.51 -3.09
C PHE A 81 -15.28 -2.72 -4.00
N PHE A 82 -14.10 -3.25 -4.31
CA PHE A 82 -13.02 -2.64 -5.10
C PHE A 82 -12.40 -1.34 -4.54
N LYS A 83 -12.71 -0.96 -3.31
CA LYS A 83 -12.18 0.29 -2.72
C LYS A 83 -10.96 0.07 -1.80
N GLY A 84 -10.61 -1.19 -1.55
CA GLY A 84 -9.50 -1.55 -0.69
C GLY A 84 -9.83 -1.62 0.79
N SER A 85 -8.80 -1.80 1.60
CA SER A 85 -8.91 -1.97 3.04
C SER A 85 -7.77 -1.27 3.79
N LEU A 86 -8.03 -0.95 5.04
CA LEU A 86 -7.04 -0.54 6.02
C LEU A 86 -6.78 -1.73 6.94
N LEU A 87 -5.56 -2.17 7.03
CA LEU A 87 -5.12 -3.25 7.90
C LEU A 87 -4.30 -2.65 9.05
N LEU A 88 -4.63 -3.02 10.28
CA LEU A 88 -3.94 -2.53 11.46
C LEU A 88 -3.30 -3.69 12.21
N ASP A 89 -2.10 -3.47 12.66
CA ASP A 89 -1.41 -4.23 13.68
C ASP A 89 -1.33 -3.34 14.94
N MET A 90 -2.27 -3.54 15.85
CA MET A 90 -2.38 -2.73 17.07
C MET A 90 -1.27 -3.03 18.06
N ASP A 91 -0.72 -4.24 18.02
CA ASP A 91 0.33 -4.68 18.96
C ASP A 91 1.68 -4.05 18.61
N HIS A 92 2.00 -3.94 17.31
CA HIS A 92 3.23 -3.31 16.84
C HIS A 92 3.04 -1.87 16.35
N GLN A 93 1.80 -1.34 16.42
CA GLN A 93 1.44 0.00 15.95
C GLN A 93 1.79 0.23 14.46
N LEU A 94 1.49 -0.76 13.63
CA LEU A 94 1.72 -0.70 12.19
C LEU A 94 0.40 -0.64 11.43
N LEU A 95 0.44 -0.04 10.24
CA LEU A 95 -0.68 -0.08 9.32
C LEU A 95 -0.24 -0.48 7.91
N ARG A 96 -1.17 -1.07 7.16
CA ARG A 96 -1.03 -1.35 5.73
C ARG A 96 -2.28 -0.90 4.99
N LEU A 97 -2.09 -0.42 3.77
CA LEU A 97 -3.19 -0.05 2.88
C LEU A 97 -3.40 -1.16 1.86
N GLY A 98 -4.55 -1.80 1.89
CA GLY A 98 -4.93 -2.87 0.96
C GLY A 98 -5.66 -2.37 -0.29
N VAL A 99 -5.54 -1.11 -0.66
CA VAL A 99 -6.12 -0.56 -1.91
C VAL A 99 -5.34 -1.01 -3.14
N VAL A 100 -4.08 -1.22 -2.92
CA VAL A 100 -3.12 -1.80 -3.84
C VAL A 100 -2.45 -2.82 -2.97
N ASP A 101 -2.26 -4.02 -3.43
CA ASP A 101 -1.58 -5.06 -2.66
C ASP A 101 -0.17 -4.63 -2.22
N THR A 102 -0.06 -3.42 -1.63
CA THR A 102 1.22 -2.94 -1.14
C THR A 102 1.56 -3.71 0.12
N ALA A 103 2.66 -4.42 0.05
CA ALA A 103 3.18 -5.15 1.18
C ALA A 103 3.79 -4.23 2.25
N PHE A 104 3.98 -2.94 1.95
CA PHE A 104 4.57 -1.97 2.87
C PHE A 104 3.79 -1.87 4.17
N ALA A 105 4.48 -2.06 5.28
CA ALA A 105 3.99 -1.73 6.61
C ALA A 105 4.49 -0.34 6.99
N LEU A 106 3.58 0.50 7.47
CA LEU A 106 3.86 1.90 7.80
C LEU A 106 3.79 2.09 9.31
N GLU A 107 4.73 2.83 9.85
CA GLU A 107 4.69 3.34 11.23
C GLU A 107 3.91 4.65 11.29
N PRO A 108 3.38 5.06 12.46
CA PRO A 108 2.71 6.35 12.62
C PRO A 108 3.56 7.55 12.19
N SER A 109 4.88 7.46 12.33
CA SER A 109 5.85 8.46 11.91
C SER A 109 5.94 8.65 10.38
N ASP A 110 5.56 7.63 9.60
CA ASP A 110 5.54 7.68 8.14
C ASP A 110 4.32 8.44 7.61
N ILE A 111 3.32 8.62 8.47
CA ILE A 111 2.07 9.28 8.09
C ILE A 111 2.21 10.79 8.29
N LYS A 112 2.38 11.49 7.19
CA LYS A 112 2.47 12.95 7.21
C LYS A 112 1.13 13.61 7.49
N SER A 113 0.10 13.14 6.82
CA SER A 113 -1.28 13.60 6.99
C SER A 113 -2.28 12.57 6.48
N PHE A 114 -3.49 12.60 7.00
CA PHE A 114 -4.59 11.80 6.47
C PHE A 114 -5.91 12.60 6.51
N ARG A 115 -6.87 12.17 5.72
CA ARG A 115 -8.25 12.65 5.73
C ARG A 115 -9.21 11.49 5.60
N ILE A 116 -10.27 11.51 6.37
CA ILE A 116 -11.42 10.62 6.21
C ILE A 116 -12.56 11.44 5.64
N LEU A 117 -13.04 11.03 4.47
CA LEU A 117 -14.13 11.70 3.77
C LEU A 117 -15.37 10.80 3.74
N GLU A 118 -16.53 11.39 3.88
CA GLU A 118 -17.82 10.78 3.62
C GLU A 118 -18.59 11.69 2.66
N ASP A 119 -19.02 11.14 1.54
CA ASP A 119 -19.70 11.88 0.46
C ASP A 119 -18.99 13.17 0.03
N GLY A 120 -17.65 13.13 0.03
CA GLY A 120 -16.79 14.26 -0.34
C GLY A 120 -16.54 15.29 0.76
N GLU A 121 -17.17 15.14 1.92
CA GLU A 121 -16.93 16.00 3.09
C GLU A 121 -15.90 15.40 4.03
N VAL A 122 -14.97 16.21 4.51
CA VAL A 122 -13.93 15.77 5.45
C VAL A 122 -14.54 15.63 6.85
N LEU A 123 -14.52 14.40 7.38
CA LEU A 123 -14.97 14.09 8.75
C LEU A 123 -13.85 14.23 9.76
N TYR A 124 -12.69 13.71 9.41
CA TYR A 124 -11.48 13.75 10.22
C TYR A 124 -10.29 14.13 9.37
N GLU A 125 -9.40 14.86 9.97
CA GLU A 125 -8.07 15.08 9.41
C GLU A 125 -7.02 15.03 10.51
N GLY A 126 -5.81 14.65 10.14
CA GLY A 126 -4.67 14.60 11.03
C GLY A 126 -3.39 14.95 10.29
N GLU A 127 -2.49 15.61 11.01
CA GLU A 127 -1.16 15.94 10.55
C GLU A 127 -0.17 15.78 11.70
N LYS A 128 0.92 15.00 11.46
CA LYS A 128 2.02 14.82 12.42
C LYS A 128 1.55 14.49 13.86
N GLY A 129 0.60 13.53 13.98
CA GLY A 129 0.10 13.08 15.27
C GLY A 129 -0.97 13.98 15.92
N ASN A 130 -1.32 15.11 15.30
CA ASN A 130 -2.46 15.92 15.70
C ASN A 130 -3.69 15.51 14.92
N PHE A 131 -4.69 14.99 15.60
CA PHE A 131 -5.94 14.54 14.99
C PHE A 131 -7.06 15.45 15.44
N ARG A 132 -7.89 15.90 14.51
CA ARG A 132 -9.08 16.67 14.82
C ARG A 132 -10.29 16.14 14.05
N SER A 133 -11.43 16.14 14.69
CA SER A 133 -12.71 16.00 14.02
C SER A 133 -13.05 17.32 13.34
N CYS A 134 -13.34 17.27 12.04
CA CYS A 134 -13.73 18.47 11.28
C CYS A 134 -15.23 18.75 11.38
N LYS A 135 -16.02 17.77 11.81
CA LYS A 135 -17.42 17.93 12.17
C LYS A 135 -17.53 17.76 13.68
N SER A 136 -18.07 18.78 14.33
CA SER A 136 -18.20 18.85 15.78
C SER A 136 -19.11 17.78 16.39
N ASP A 137 -19.76 16.92 15.57
CA ASP A 137 -20.80 16.07 16.07
C ASP A 137 -20.92 14.68 15.42
N ILE A 138 -19.85 13.88 15.55
CA ILE A 138 -19.94 12.45 15.25
C ILE A 138 -21.00 11.76 16.13
N LYS A 139 -21.19 12.20 17.37
CA LYS A 139 -22.23 11.64 18.23
C LYS A 139 -23.63 11.93 17.70
N GLU A 140 -23.90 13.15 17.19
CA GLU A 140 -25.17 13.49 16.54
C GLU A 140 -25.37 12.66 15.28
N ARG A 141 -24.35 12.56 14.41
CA ARG A 141 -24.42 11.75 13.19
C ARG A 141 -24.57 10.25 13.42
N LEU A 142 -23.89 9.71 14.41
CA LEU A 142 -24.11 8.30 14.82
C LEU A 142 -25.53 8.11 15.37
N ASN A 143 -26.10 9.09 16.05
CA ASN A 143 -27.47 9.06 16.50
C ASN A 143 -28.47 9.20 15.35
N GLU A 144 -28.15 9.95 14.29
CA GLU A 144 -28.96 10.04 13.06
C GLU A 144 -28.89 8.76 12.21
N LEU A 145 -27.73 8.11 12.18
CA LEU A 145 -27.52 6.84 11.46
C LEU A 145 -28.11 5.63 12.20
N LYS A 146 -28.27 5.70 13.51
CA LYS A 146 -28.77 4.61 14.34
C LYS A 146 -30.15 4.11 13.91
N PRO A 147 -31.17 4.95 13.62
CA PRO A 147 -32.43 4.49 13.10
C PRO A 147 -32.33 3.75 11.77
N ARG A 148 -31.45 4.21 10.86
CA ARG A 148 -31.21 3.57 9.58
C ARG A 148 -30.56 2.19 9.74
N ILE A 149 -29.60 2.05 10.66
CA ILE A 149 -28.96 0.78 10.96
C ILE A 149 -29.96 -0.20 11.57
N ASP A 150 -30.84 0.28 12.44
CA ASP A 150 -31.88 -0.55 13.07
C ASP A 150 -32.94 -0.98 12.05
N GLU A 151 -33.28 -0.14 11.08
CA GLU A 151 -34.18 -0.47 9.97
C GLU A 151 -33.60 -1.57 9.05
N TYR A 152 -32.30 -1.54 8.76
CA TYR A 152 -31.61 -2.59 8.00
C TYR A 152 -31.46 -3.93 8.75
N ARG A 153 -31.52 -3.91 10.08
CA ARG A 153 -31.48 -5.14 10.89
C ARG A 153 -32.84 -5.86 11.01
N MET A 154 -33.92 -5.20 10.63
CA MET A 154 -35.25 -5.78 10.65
C MET A 154 -35.70 -6.39 9.31
N LEU A 155 -34.83 -6.30 8.27
CA LEU A 155 -34.99 -6.97 6.98
C LEU A 155 -34.14 -8.23 6.93
#